data_af3e3f1b9fe7e1d729061efb776781fb
#
_entry.id   af3e3f1b9fe7e1d729061efb776781fb
#
_cell.length_a   1.000
_cell.length_b   1.000
_cell.length_c   1.000
_cell.angle_alpha   90.00
_cell.angle_beta   90.00
_cell.angle_gamma   90.00
#
_symmetry.space_group_name_H-M   'P 1'
#
loop_
_entity.id
_entity.type
_entity.pdbx_description
1 polymer ?
#
loop_
_entity_poly.entity_id
_entity_poly.type
_entity_poly.pdbx_seq_one_letter_code
_entity_poly.pdbx_strand_id
1 'polypeptide(L)'
;PLTLGLLHFQSVGQQADRYQVYVANIGTAEFDAGTVIGWVIFHGLDIAAVLVLAGVFIFLRRRLHDPGALAVERGGDFRVLAGLVAVSVTGLFLTVSSMWLHGQFYSALNTIHALTVILGLMYLPFGKLFHIFQRPGNLGVAYYKTANEVGPQAVCRRCGEDFASAQQIADIQEVLPQMGFDYGTVDGGGSYQ
;
A
#
# COMPACT_ATOMS: atom_id res chain seq x y z
N PRO A 1 -25.78 1.79 15.36
CA PRO A 1 -25.13 2.04 14.07
C PRO A 1 -23.97 1.09 13.91
N LEU A 2 -24.07 0.21 12.92
CA LEU A 2 -23.00 -0.70 12.54
C LEU A 2 -21.90 0.12 11.84
N THR A 3 -20.96 0.64 12.61
CA THR A 3 -19.73 1.19 12.07
C THR A 3 -18.76 0.03 11.90
N LEU A 4 -18.82 -0.62 10.75
CA LEU A 4 -17.80 -1.56 10.28
C LEU A 4 -16.52 -0.78 9.88
N GLY A 5 -16.01 0.05 10.77
CA GLY A 5 -14.75 0.73 10.58
C GLY A 5 -13.67 -0.01 11.35
N LEU A 6 -12.66 -0.55 10.65
CA LEU A 6 -11.44 -1.08 11.26
C LEU A 6 -10.80 -0.05 12.21
N LEU A 7 -11.01 1.22 11.93
CA LEU A 7 -10.51 2.34 12.71
C LEU A 7 -11.57 3.45 12.76
N HIS A 8 -12.04 3.80 13.94
CA HIS A 8 -12.97 4.91 14.13
C HIS A 8 -12.64 5.70 15.40
N PHE A 9 -13.11 6.95 15.42
CA PHE A 9 -12.90 7.87 16.53
C PHE A 9 -14.23 8.17 17.20
N GLN A 10 -14.27 8.11 18.52
CA GLN A 10 -15.45 8.44 19.30
C GLN A 10 -15.10 9.49 20.35
N SER A 11 -15.93 10.51 20.50
CA SER A 11 -15.78 11.48 21.58
C SER A 11 -16.07 10.84 22.94
N VAL A 12 -15.20 11.09 23.90
CA VAL A 12 -15.31 10.54 25.25
C VAL A 12 -15.79 11.62 26.20
N GLY A 13 -16.99 11.44 26.77
CA GLY A 13 -17.56 12.33 27.78
C GLY A 13 -18.22 13.59 27.24
N GLN A 14 -18.58 14.51 28.18
CA GLN A 14 -19.21 15.79 27.85
C GLN A 14 -18.22 16.88 27.40
N GLN A 15 -16.92 16.61 27.43
CA GLN A 15 -15.89 17.50 26.89
C GLN A 15 -15.70 17.21 25.41
N ALA A 16 -16.01 18.20 24.57
CA ALA A 16 -15.99 18.08 23.11
C ALA A 16 -14.61 17.80 22.50
N ASP A 17 -13.53 17.83 23.29
CA ASP A 17 -12.15 17.80 22.79
C ASP A 17 -11.41 16.46 23.00
N ARG A 18 -12.01 15.50 23.74
CA ARG A 18 -11.41 14.18 23.95
C ARG A 18 -11.96 13.13 23.01
N TYR A 19 -11.06 12.45 22.33
CA TYR A 19 -11.39 11.37 21.40
C TYR A 19 -10.68 10.09 21.79
N GLN A 20 -11.37 8.97 21.65
CA GLN A 20 -10.80 7.64 21.80
C GLN A 20 -10.71 6.98 20.44
N VAL A 21 -9.56 6.37 20.17
CA VAL A 21 -9.32 5.57 18.97
C VAL A 21 -9.83 4.16 19.22
N TYR A 22 -10.67 3.67 18.33
CA TYR A 22 -11.10 2.28 18.30
C TYR A 22 -10.47 1.58 17.10
N VAL A 23 -9.79 0.45 17.37
CA VAL A 23 -9.25 -0.45 16.33
C VAL A 23 -10.00 -1.76 16.46
N ALA A 24 -10.67 -2.18 15.39
CA ALA A 24 -11.51 -3.38 15.39
C ALA A 24 -12.51 -3.42 16.57
N ASN A 25 -13.14 -2.28 16.89
CA ASN A 25 -14.05 -2.08 18.05
C ASN A 25 -13.39 -2.21 19.44
N ILE A 26 -12.07 -2.28 19.54
CA ILE A 26 -11.33 -2.24 20.80
C ILE A 26 -10.85 -0.82 21.04
N GLY A 27 -11.28 -0.19 22.14
CA GLY A 27 -10.79 1.12 22.55
C GLY A 27 -9.30 1.03 22.93
N THR A 28 -8.44 1.79 22.23
CA THR A 28 -6.99 1.69 22.43
C THR A 28 -6.43 2.89 23.16
N ALA A 29 -6.44 4.07 22.57
CA ALA A 29 -5.81 5.26 23.13
C ALA A 29 -6.77 6.43 23.16
N GLU A 30 -6.72 7.22 24.23
CA GLU A 30 -7.41 8.50 24.34
C GLU A 30 -6.43 9.62 23.99
N PHE A 31 -6.89 10.60 23.25
CA PHE A 31 -6.11 11.80 22.95
C PHE A 31 -7.04 13.02 22.92
N ASP A 32 -6.44 14.17 23.20
CA ASP A 32 -7.10 15.47 23.13
C ASP A 32 -6.87 16.05 21.73
N ALA A 33 -7.95 16.54 21.09
CA ALA A 33 -7.88 17.16 19.76
C ALA A 33 -6.97 18.41 19.74
N GLY A 34 -6.85 19.13 20.87
CA GLY A 34 -5.98 20.29 21.01
C GLY A 34 -4.49 19.96 21.12
N THR A 35 -4.12 18.67 21.28
CA THR A 35 -2.71 18.27 21.32
C THR A 35 -2.12 18.21 19.91
N VAL A 36 -0.77 18.28 19.82
CA VAL A 36 -0.06 18.13 18.54
C VAL A 36 -0.45 16.81 17.84
N ILE A 37 -0.61 15.75 18.61
CA ILE A 37 -1.02 14.43 18.07
C ILE A 37 -2.43 14.50 17.51
N GLY A 38 -3.39 15.08 18.23
CA GLY A 38 -4.76 15.25 17.76
C GLY A 38 -4.81 16.10 16.49
N TRP A 39 -4.07 17.20 16.47
CA TRP A 39 -4.00 18.07 15.30
C TRP A 39 -3.44 17.34 14.07
N VAL A 40 -2.36 16.58 14.22
CA VAL A 40 -1.78 15.77 13.13
C VAL A 40 -2.73 14.69 12.65
N ILE A 41 -3.46 14.03 13.54
CA ILE A 41 -4.43 12.99 13.16
C ILE A 41 -5.57 13.59 12.32
N PHE A 42 -6.11 14.75 12.73
CA PHE A 42 -7.24 15.35 12.01
C PHE A 42 -6.85 16.11 10.75
N HIS A 43 -5.65 16.70 10.69
CA HIS A 43 -5.19 17.50 9.54
C HIS A 43 -4.12 16.79 8.68
N GLY A 44 -3.64 15.62 9.11
CA GLY A 44 -2.59 14.91 8.41
C GLY A 44 -2.94 14.54 6.98
N LEU A 45 -4.21 14.18 6.72
CA LEU A 45 -4.69 13.88 5.37
C LEU A 45 -4.75 15.13 4.49
N ASP A 46 -5.10 16.28 5.05
CA ASP A 46 -5.13 17.55 4.31
C ASP A 46 -3.71 17.97 3.91
N ILE A 47 -2.78 17.86 4.85
CA ILE A 47 -1.35 18.13 4.59
C ILE A 47 -0.82 17.17 3.52
N ALA A 48 -1.14 15.89 3.63
CA ALA A 48 -0.75 14.89 2.63
C ALA A 48 -1.34 15.21 1.25
N ALA A 49 -2.61 15.62 1.18
CA ALA A 49 -3.25 15.99 -0.07
C ALA A 49 -2.56 17.21 -0.72
N VAL A 50 -2.21 18.24 0.06
CA VAL A 50 -1.48 19.42 -0.44
C VAL A 50 -0.09 19.02 -0.96
N LEU A 51 0.63 18.16 -0.22
CA LEU A 51 1.95 17.66 -0.65
C LEU A 51 1.86 16.85 -1.94
N VAL A 52 0.83 16.00 -2.07
CA VAL A 52 0.59 15.24 -3.31
C VAL A 52 0.34 16.19 -4.49
N LEU A 53 -0.51 17.19 -4.31
CA LEU A 53 -0.80 18.18 -5.36
C LEU A 53 0.45 18.98 -5.76
N ALA A 54 1.26 19.40 -4.78
CA ALA A 54 2.53 20.06 -5.04
C ALA A 54 3.51 19.14 -5.80
N GLY A 55 3.62 17.88 -5.40
CA GLY A 55 4.44 16.88 -6.09
C GLY A 55 3.99 16.64 -7.53
N VAL A 56 2.68 16.48 -7.75
CA VAL A 56 2.10 16.33 -9.09
C VAL A 56 2.37 17.57 -9.94
N PHE A 57 2.21 18.77 -9.38
CA PHE A 57 2.48 20.02 -10.08
C PHE A 57 3.94 20.14 -10.52
N ILE A 58 4.89 19.87 -9.62
CA ILE A 58 6.33 19.89 -9.91
C ILE A 58 6.66 18.86 -10.98
N PHE A 59 6.10 17.64 -10.87
CA PHE A 59 6.30 16.58 -11.84
C PHE A 59 5.77 16.96 -13.22
N LEU A 60 4.53 17.48 -13.30
CA LEU A 60 3.93 17.92 -14.57
C LEU A 60 4.74 19.09 -15.18
N ARG A 61 5.12 20.09 -14.39
CA ARG A 61 5.93 21.20 -14.85
C ARG A 61 7.23 20.74 -15.46
N ARG A 62 7.97 19.86 -14.76
CA ARG A 62 9.23 19.30 -15.27
C ARG A 62 9.03 18.55 -16.58
N ARG A 63 7.95 17.77 -16.66
CA ARG A 63 7.67 16.91 -17.79
C ARG A 63 7.22 17.67 -19.02
N LEU A 64 6.43 18.72 -18.86
CA LEU A 64 6.00 19.58 -19.96
C LEU A 64 7.15 20.42 -20.54
N HIS A 65 8.24 20.63 -19.79
CA HIS A 65 9.42 21.36 -20.25
C HIS A 65 10.46 20.47 -20.94
N ASP A 66 10.34 19.15 -20.84
CA ASP A 66 11.28 18.20 -21.46
C ASP A 66 10.61 17.50 -22.66
N PRO A 67 10.97 17.91 -23.91
CA PRO A 67 10.39 17.30 -25.11
C PRO A 67 10.70 15.80 -25.24
N GLY A 68 11.84 15.34 -24.71
CA GLY A 68 12.22 13.95 -24.71
C GLY A 68 11.35 13.07 -23.82
N ALA A 69 10.89 13.63 -22.69
CA ALA A 69 9.99 12.94 -21.78
C ALA A 69 8.61 12.72 -22.38
N LEU A 70 8.09 13.66 -23.16
CA LEU A 70 6.80 13.56 -23.84
C LEU A 70 6.78 12.48 -24.93
N ALA A 71 7.91 12.29 -25.63
CA ALA A 71 7.99 11.36 -26.77
C ALA A 71 7.93 9.86 -26.33
N VAL A 72 8.33 9.55 -25.10
CA VAL A 72 8.41 8.19 -24.56
C VAL A 72 7.11 7.79 -23.85
N GLU A 73 6.20 8.72 -23.62
CA GLU A 73 5.06 8.51 -22.74
C GLU A 73 3.82 7.95 -23.40
N ARG A 74 3.34 6.87 -22.80
CA ARG A 74 2.01 6.33 -23.09
C ARG A 74 0.98 7.03 -22.20
N GLY A 75 -0.18 7.42 -22.77
CA GLY A 75 -1.26 8.12 -22.05
C GLY A 75 -1.76 7.48 -20.74
N GLY A 76 -1.23 6.30 -20.36
CA GLY A 76 -1.50 5.64 -19.09
C GLY A 76 -0.98 6.38 -17.85
N ASP A 77 0.09 7.16 -17.98
CA ASP A 77 0.70 7.86 -16.84
C ASP A 77 -0.12 9.07 -16.40
N PHE A 78 -0.74 9.76 -17.35
CA PHE A 78 -1.63 10.88 -17.06
C PHE A 78 -2.91 10.44 -16.34
N ARG A 79 -3.41 9.25 -16.59
CA ARG A 79 -4.60 8.72 -15.88
C ARG A 79 -4.35 8.53 -14.40
N VAL A 80 -3.19 8.02 -14.03
CA VAL A 80 -2.77 7.86 -12.63
C VAL A 80 -2.66 9.22 -11.93
N LEU A 81 -1.99 10.19 -12.58
CA LEU A 81 -1.85 11.54 -12.07
C LEU A 81 -3.22 12.24 -11.91
N ALA A 82 -4.09 12.11 -12.90
CA ALA A 82 -5.45 12.63 -12.84
C ALA A 82 -6.25 12.02 -11.68
N GLY A 83 -6.11 10.71 -11.46
CA GLY A 83 -6.73 10.03 -10.30
C GLY A 83 -6.23 10.58 -8.97
N LEU A 84 -4.90 10.74 -8.80
CA LEU A 84 -4.31 11.32 -7.60
C LEU A 84 -4.78 12.76 -7.35
N VAL A 85 -4.82 13.59 -8.39
CA VAL A 85 -5.36 14.95 -8.30
C VAL A 85 -6.83 14.92 -7.91
N ALA A 86 -7.65 14.08 -8.54
CA ALA A 86 -9.08 13.99 -8.25
C ALA A 86 -9.34 13.59 -6.80
N VAL A 87 -8.66 12.56 -6.29
CA VAL A 87 -8.79 12.13 -4.88
C VAL A 87 -8.35 13.25 -3.92
N SER A 88 -7.21 13.88 -4.18
CA SER A 88 -6.68 14.94 -3.30
C SER A 88 -7.59 16.18 -3.29
N VAL A 89 -8.04 16.62 -4.46
CA VAL A 89 -8.91 17.80 -4.59
C VAL A 89 -10.28 17.55 -3.96
N THR A 90 -10.90 16.40 -4.23
CA THR A 90 -12.21 16.07 -3.61
C THR A 90 -12.11 15.91 -2.10
N GLY A 91 -11.00 15.37 -1.57
CA GLY A 91 -10.73 15.32 -0.13
C GLY A 91 -10.61 16.71 0.49
N LEU A 92 -9.83 17.61 -0.10
CA LEU A 92 -9.72 18.99 0.38
C LEU A 92 -11.05 19.74 0.32
N PHE A 93 -11.89 19.50 -0.70
CA PHE A 93 -13.22 20.08 -0.76
C PHE A 93 -14.13 19.60 0.37
N LEU A 94 -14.00 18.36 0.83
CA LEU A 94 -14.72 17.88 2.03
C LEU A 94 -14.34 18.68 3.27
N THR A 95 -13.04 18.92 3.47
CA THR A 95 -12.54 19.71 4.60
C THR A 95 -13.04 21.16 4.50
N VAL A 96 -12.98 21.78 3.34
CA VAL A 96 -13.52 23.14 3.11
C VAL A 96 -15.03 23.18 3.36
N SER A 97 -15.79 22.19 2.88
CA SER A 97 -17.23 22.12 3.10
C SER A 97 -17.58 21.99 4.60
N SER A 98 -16.83 21.18 5.34
CA SER A 98 -17.07 20.97 6.77
C SER A 98 -16.69 22.20 7.61
N MET A 99 -15.58 22.87 7.30
CA MET A 99 -15.05 23.97 8.11
C MET A 99 -15.65 25.32 7.75
N TRP A 100 -15.87 25.60 6.46
CA TRP A 100 -16.18 26.95 5.97
C TRP A 100 -17.62 27.07 5.44
N LEU A 101 -18.18 26.00 4.85
CA LEU A 101 -19.51 25.99 4.26
C LEU A 101 -20.59 25.37 5.17
N HIS A 102 -20.29 25.15 6.46
CA HIS A 102 -21.22 24.58 7.45
C HIS A 102 -21.88 23.27 6.96
N GLY A 103 -21.13 22.45 6.22
CA GLY A 103 -21.61 21.18 5.70
C GLY A 103 -22.50 21.27 4.46
N GLN A 104 -22.63 22.44 3.83
CA GLN A 104 -23.34 22.54 2.55
C GLN A 104 -22.66 21.64 1.51
N PHE A 105 -23.48 20.91 0.76
CA PHE A 105 -23.03 19.94 -0.25
C PHE A 105 -22.19 18.78 0.27
N TYR A 106 -22.01 18.63 1.60
CA TYR A 106 -21.16 17.58 2.18
C TYR A 106 -21.52 16.18 1.70
N SER A 107 -22.83 15.84 1.64
CA SER A 107 -23.30 14.53 1.18
C SER A 107 -22.91 14.24 -0.28
N ALA A 108 -23.07 15.23 -1.15
CA ALA A 108 -22.69 15.09 -2.57
C ALA A 108 -21.17 14.96 -2.73
N LEU A 109 -20.40 15.83 -2.04
CA LEU A 109 -18.94 15.81 -2.07
C LEU A 109 -18.37 14.49 -1.50
N ASN A 110 -18.96 13.98 -0.41
CA ASN A 110 -18.57 12.70 0.18
C ASN A 110 -18.82 11.55 -0.80
N THR A 111 -19.95 11.54 -1.49
CA THR A 111 -20.26 10.51 -2.50
C THR A 111 -19.26 10.58 -3.67
N ILE A 112 -18.95 11.78 -4.17
CA ILE A 112 -18.00 11.99 -5.25
C ILE A 112 -16.61 11.54 -4.83
N HIS A 113 -16.17 11.93 -3.61
CA HIS A 113 -14.88 11.52 -3.08
C HIS A 113 -14.78 9.99 -2.92
N ALA A 114 -15.80 9.37 -2.32
CA ALA A 114 -15.84 7.91 -2.16
C ALA A 114 -15.76 7.18 -3.50
N LEU A 115 -16.52 7.62 -4.51
CA LEU A 115 -16.44 7.07 -5.86
C LEU A 115 -15.05 7.23 -6.47
N THR A 116 -14.45 8.41 -6.31
CA THR A 116 -13.10 8.70 -6.83
C THR A 116 -12.06 7.78 -6.19
N VAL A 117 -12.14 7.57 -4.87
CA VAL A 117 -11.25 6.65 -4.13
C VAL A 117 -11.46 5.21 -4.58
N ILE A 118 -12.72 4.73 -4.67
CA ILE A 118 -13.04 3.36 -5.09
C ILE A 118 -12.51 3.10 -6.50
N LEU A 119 -12.77 4.01 -7.44
CA LEU A 119 -12.28 3.88 -8.82
C LEU A 119 -10.75 3.91 -8.87
N GLY A 120 -10.11 4.75 -8.07
CA GLY A 120 -8.65 4.81 -7.94
C GLY A 120 -8.06 3.50 -7.43
N LEU A 121 -8.65 2.91 -6.39
CA LEU A 121 -8.23 1.62 -5.83
C LEU A 121 -8.47 0.48 -6.81
N MET A 122 -9.60 0.46 -7.51
CA MET A 122 -9.87 -0.54 -8.54
C MET A 122 -8.90 -0.44 -9.72
N TYR A 123 -8.48 0.77 -10.08
CA TYR A 123 -7.50 0.98 -11.15
C TYR A 123 -6.06 0.63 -10.74
N LEU A 124 -5.76 0.63 -9.43
CA LEU A 124 -4.41 0.43 -8.91
C LEU A 124 -3.72 -0.86 -9.41
N PRO A 125 -4.35 -2.06 -9.42
CA PRO A 125 -3.71 -3.27 -9.91
C PRO A 125 -3.45 -3.27 -11.42
N PHE A 126 -4.20 -2.48 -12.19
CA PHE A 126 -4.06 -2.39 -13.65
C PHE A 126 -3.12 -1.27 -14.09
N GLY A 127 -2.70 -0.41 -13.17
CA GLY A 127 -1.87 0.75 -13.44
C GLY A 127 -0.41 0.58 -13.05
N LYS A 128 0.41 1.56 -13.45
CA LYS A 128 1.84 1.62 -13.05
C LYS A 128 2.04 1.75 -11.53
N LEU A 129 1.03 2.17 -10.77
CA LEU A 129 1.12 2.25 -9.30
C LEU A 129 1.26 0.88 -8.63
N PHE A 130 0.94 -0.21 -9.33
CA PHE A 130 1.12 -1.56 -8.79
C PHE A 130 2.59 -1.86 -8.42
N HIS A 131 3.54 -1.18 -9.05
CA HIS A 131 4.97 -1.31 -8.69
C HIS A 131 5.26 -0.95 -7.23
N ILE A 132 4.41 -0.14 -6.57
CA ILE A 132 4.56 0.19 -5.14
C ILE A 132 4.47 -1.08 -4.29
N PHE A 133 3.58 -2.01 -4.66
CA PHE A 133 3.45 -3.31 -4.00
C PHE A 133 4.51 -4.31 -4.45
N GLN A 134 4.98 -4.21 -5.69
CA GLN A 134 6.02 -5.09 -6.21
C GLN A 134 7.41 -4.79 -5.61
N ARG A 135 7.71 -3.52 -5.28
CA ARG A 135 9.03 -3.15 -4.73
C ARG A 135 9.36 -3.84 -3.40
N PRO A 136 8.47 -3.86 -2.38
CA PRO A 136 8.72 -4.63 -1.16
C PRO A 136 8.90 -6.13 -1.43
N GLY A 137 8.11 -6.70 -2.37
CA GLY A 137 8.27 -8.09 -2.81
C GLY A 137 9.64 -8.36 -3.42
N ASN A 138 10.09 -7.48 -4.31
CA ASN A 138 11.42 -7.60 -4.93
C ASN A 138 12.56 -7.45 -3.90
N LEU A 139 12.38 -6.59 -2.89
CA LEU A 139 13.34 -6.45 -1.79
C LEU A 139 13.41 -7.75 -0.98
N GLY A 140 12.26 -8.38 -0.69
CA GLY A 140 12.19 -9.69 -0.04
C GLY A 140 12.91 -10.77 -0.84
N VAL A 141 12.71 -10.83 -2.16
CA VAL A 141 13.42 -11.76 -3.05
C VAL A 141 14.93 -11.48 -3.07
N ALA A 142 15.35 -10.21 -3.11
CA ALA A 142 16.77 -9.86 -3.07
C ALA A 142 17.41 -10.29 -1.75
N TYR A 143 16.73 -10.05 -0.62
CA TYR A 143 17.18 -10.50 0.69
C TYR A 143 17.30 -12.02 0.76
N TYR A 144 16.29 -12.75 0.28
CA TYR A 144 16.29 -14.22 0.23
C TYR A 144 17.47 -14.74 -0.60
N LYS A 145 17.74 -14.16 -1.77
CA LYS A 145 18.90 -14.54 -2.60
C LYS A 145 20.22 -14.33 -1.86
N THR A 146 20.41 -13.15 -1.25
CA THR A 146 21.65 -12.85 -0.51
C THR A 146 21.83 -13.78 0.69
N ALA A 147 20.75 -14.08 1.43
CA ALA A 147 20.81 -15.02 2.54
C ALA A 147 21.19 -16.44 2.08
N ASN A 148 20.71 -16.84 0.91
CA ASN A 148 21.02 -18.15 0.31
C ASN A 148 22.46 -18.24 -0.24
N GLU A 149 23.04 -17.13 -0.71
CA GLU A 149 24.45 -17.09 -1.17
C GLU A 149 25.43 -17.27 -0.01
N VAL A 150 25.10 -16.75 1.17
CA VAL A 150 25.96 -16.80 2.36
C VAL A 150 25.67 -18.03 3.22
N GLY A 151 24.49 -18.64 3.08
CA GLY A 151 24.03 -19.78 3.87
C GLY A 151 24.70 -21.12 3.48
N PRO A 152 24.41 -22.19 4.23
CA PRO A 152 24.90 -23.54 3.91
C PRO A 152 24.41 -23.98 2.53
N GLN A 153 25.29 -24.53 1.73
CA GLN A 153 24.99 -25.03 0.39
C GLN A 153 24.62 -26.50 0.41
N ALA A 154 23.70 -26.88 -0.47
CA ALA A 154 23.34 -28.28 -0.71
C ALA A 154 24.31 -28.90 -1.73
N VAL A 155 24.83 -30.05 -1.40
CA VAL A 155 25.85 -30.79 -2.20
C VAL A 155 25.13 -31.83 -3.04
N CYS A 156 25.44 -31.87 -4.33
CA CYS A 156 24.93 -32.90 -5.24
C CYS A 156 25.45 -34.30 -4.85
N ARG A 157 24.54 -35.26 -4.64
CA ARG A 157 24.91 -36.63 -4.27
C ARG A 157 25.69 -37.37 -5.35
N ARG A 158 25.63 -36.91 -6.61
CA ARG A 158 26.27 -37.58 -7.74
C ARG A 158 27.70 -37.05 -8.02
N CYS A 159 27.86 -35.71 -8.02
CA CYS A 159 29.15 -35.09 -8.39
C CYS A 159 29.88 -34.46 -7.20
N GLY A 160 29.20 -34.26 -6.05
CA GLY A 160 29.81 -33.64 -4.88
C GLY A 160 29.95 -32.11 -4.98
N GLU A 161 29.39 -31.48 -6.02
CA GLU A 161 29.43 -30.02 -6.19
C GLU A 161 28.28 -29.35 -5.52
N ASP A 162 28.49 -28.12 -5.04
CA ASP A 162 27.46 -27.24 -4.52
C ASP A 162 26.56 -26.76 -5.67
N PHE A 163 25.23 -26.88 -5.56
CA PHE A 163 24.31 -26.51 -6.63
C PHE A 163 23.18 -25.55 -6.23
N ALA A 164 22.85 -25.49 -4.96
CA ALA A 164 21.80 -24.57 -4.43
C ALA A 164 22.02 -24.39 -2.93
N SER A 165 21.33 -23.40 -2.32
CA SER A 165 21.35 -23.31 -0.86
C SER A 165 20.50 -24.41 -0.22
N ALA A 166 20.92 -24.87 0.96
CA ALA A 166 20.17 -25.87 1.73
C ALA A 166 18.76 -25.39 2.08
N GLN A 167 18.60 -24.09 2.35
CA GLN A 167 17.28 -23.47 2.61
C GLN A 167 16.38 -23.52 1.37
N GLN A 168 16.91 -23.18 0.21
CA GLN A 168 16.14 -23.23 -1.05
C GLN A 168 15.63 -24.65 -1.34
N ILE A 169 16.45 -25.67 -1.09
CA ILE A 169 16.04 -27.06 -1.27
C ILE A 169 14.94 -27.43 -0.28
N ALA A 170 15.07 -27.04 0.98
CA ALA A 170 14.04 -27.29 2.00
C ALA A 170 12.71 -26.63 1.64
N ASP A 171 12.73 -25.36 1.21
CA ASP A 171 11.53 -24.63 0.79
C ASP A 171 10.87 -25.29 -0.44
N ILE A 172 11.65 -25.76 -1.40
CA ILE A 172 11.13 -26.45 -2.58
C ILE A 172 10.50 -27.79 -2.19
N GLN A 173 11.13 -28.54 -1.29
CA GLN A 173 10.60 -29.82 -0.80
C GLN A 173 9.27 -29.66 -0.05
N GLU A 174 9.07 -28.52 0.64
CA GLU A 174 7.81 -28.21 1.32
C GLU A 174 6.71 -27.79 0.33
N VAL A 175 7.05 -26.97 -0.66
CA VAL A 175 6.05 -26.34 -1.56
C VAL A 175 5.62 -27.29 -2.69
N LEU A 176 6.52 -28.09 -3.26
CA LEU A 176 6.21 -28.94 -4.41
C LEU A 176 5.06 -29.93 -4.17
N PRO A 177 4.99 -30.64 -3.03
CA PRO A 177 3.86 -31.51 -2.73
C PRO A 177 2.52 -30.75 -2.62
N GLN A 178 2.54 -29.51 -2.11
CA GLN A 178 1.33 -28.66 -2.03
C GLN A 178 0.81 -28.26 -3.41
N MET A 179 1.70 -28.19 -4.40
CA MET A 179 1.38 -27.91 -5.81
C MET A 179 1.00 -29.18 -6.59
N GLY A 180 1.01 -30.36 -5.97
CA GLY A 180 0.69 -31.65 -6.59
C GLY A 180 1.86 -32.28 -7.33
N PHE A 181 3.09 -31.80 -7.14
CA PHE A 181 4.31 -32.42 -7.68
C PHE A 181 4.93 -33.34 -6.64
N ASP A 182 4.99 -34.63 -6.92
CA ASP A 182 5.69 -35.61 -6.09
C ASP A 182 6.97 -36.08 -6.79
N TYR A 183 8.10 -35.74 -6.21
CA TYR A 183 9.46 -36.12 -6.68
C TYR A 183 10.07 -37.18 -5.76
N GLY A 184 9.26 -37.98 -5.08
CA GLY A 184 9.74 -39.13 -4.31
C GLY A 184 10.44 -40.19 -5.17
N THR A 185 11.48 -40.83 -4.65
CA THR A 185 12.07 -41.98 -5.31
C THR A 185 11.15 -43.20 -5.20
N VAL A 186 11.02 -43.97 -6.28
CA VAL A 186 10.18 -45.18 -6.35
C VAL A 186 10.54 -46.19 -5.25
N ASP A 187 11.75 -46.17 -4.75
CA ASP A 187 12.27 -47.10 -3.74
C ASP A 187 12.12 -46.59 -2.30
N GLY A 188 11.38 -45.51 -2.07
CA GLY A 188 11.09 -44.99 -0.72
C GLY A 188 12.29 -44.43 0.06
N GLY A 189 13.45 -44.29 -0.57
CA GLY A 189 14.72 -43.95 0.08
C GLY A 189 15.15 -42.49 0.04
N GLY A 190 14.28 -41.58 -0.39
CA GLY A 190 14.56 -40.14 -0.43
C GLY A 190 14.00 -39.44 -1.64
N SER A 191 14.13 -38.12 -1.69
CA SER A 191 13.78 -37.30 -2.84
C SER A 191 14.97 -37.18 -3.81
N TYR A 192 14.70 -37.00 -5.10
CA TYR A 192 15.72 -36.68 -6.11
C TYR A 192 16.30 -35.26 -5.96
N GLN A 193 15.80 -34.51 -4.99
CA GLN A 193 16.25 -33.16 -4.64
C GLN A 193 17.34 -33.18 -3.57
#